data_aac57306313e070afe58683131b42b52
#
_entry.id   aac57306313e070afe58683131b42b52
#
_cell.length_a   1.000
_cell.length_b   1.000
_cell.length_c   1.000
_cell.angle_alpha   90.00
_cell.angle_beta   90.00
_cell.angle_gamma   90.00
#
_symmetry.space_group_name_H-M   'P 1'
#
loop_
_entity.id
_entity.type
_entity.pdbx_description
1 polymer ?
#
loop_
_entity_poly.entity_id
_entity_poly.type
_entity_poly.pdbx_seq_one_letter_code
_entity_poly.pdbx_strand_id
1 'polypeptide(L)'
;MKKKILYIAALVICLSIITGGTLAYFTAEDTARNVITTGSVSVSVVQQQMVGDVLQPSSNQPIPVMPDTTVSRVVSVQSTKQTAWVRLQYEIKLYDATGAEKVLTDEELSQIIVITPDNTNWTLADGWWYYTDAIGFGEIAQPLFDSIGFTAQMGNDYQGCSMVLQITAQAVQQANNGTTVLEAAGWPEA
;
A
#
# COMPACT_ATOMS: atom_id res chain seq x y z
N MET A 1 -41.93 34.04 -20.51
CA MET A 1 -41.51 32.66 -20.72
C MET A 1 -39.98 32.53 -20.94
N LYS A 2 -39.38 33.30 -21.83
CA LYS A 2 -37.92 33.20 -22.15
C LYS A 2 -36.97 33.33 -20.94
N LYS A 3 -37.23 34.24 -19.99
CA LYS A 3 -36.40 34.42 -18.78
C LYS A 3 -36.48 33.22 -17.83
N LYS A 4 -37.63 32.54 -17.68
CA LYS A 4 -37.77 31.34 -16.84
C LYS A 4 -37.02 30.14 -17.40
N ILE A 5 -36.99 30.01 -18.72
CA ILE A 5 -36.19 28.96 -19.41
C ILE A 5 -34.70 29.18 -19.22
N LEU A 6 -34.24 30.44 -19.23
CA LEU A 6 -32.84 30.78 -19.00
C LEU A 6 -32.39 30.41 -17.59
N TYR A 7 -33.20 30.66 -16.56
CA TYR A 7 -32.87 30.29 -15.17
C TYR A 7 -32.86 28.78 -14.98
N ILE A 8 -33.77 28.03 -15.61
CA ILE A 8 -33.77 26.55 -15.55
C ILE A 8 -32.55 25.99 -16.26
N ALA A 9 -32.13 26.52 -17.40
CA ALA A 9 -30.94 26.10 -18.10
C ALA A 9 -29.68 26.38 -17.28
N ALA A 10 -29.55 27.54 -16.64
CA ALA A 10 -28.44 27.87 -15.77
C ALA A 10 -28.36 26.94 -14.54
N LEU A 11 -29.52 26.60 -13.95
CA LEU A 11 -29.58 25.67 -12.81
C LEU A 11 -29.12 24.25 -13.20
N VAL A 12 -29.51 23.77 -14.37
CA VAL A 12 -29.12 22.45 -14.89
C VAL A 12 -27.59 22.41 -15.16
N ILE A 13 -27.03 23.49 -15.72
CA ILE A 13 -25.59 23.59 -15.96
C ILE A 13 -24.81 23.61 -14.63
N CYS A 14 -25.28 24.36 -13.62
CA CYS A 14 -24.63 24.35 -12.30
C CYS A 14 -24.70 23.00 -11.64
N LEU A 15 -25.84 22.30 -11.73
CA LEU A 15 -25.98 20.94 -11.18
C LEU A 15 -25.06 19.92 -11.88
N SER A 16 -24.91 20.03 -13.22
CA SER A 16 -24.02 19.13 -13.97
C SER A 16 -22.52 19.38 -13.66
N ILE A 17 -22.13 20.61 -13.35
CA ILE A 17 -20.76 20.94 -12.93
C ILE A 17 -20.47 20.39 -11.54
N ILE A 18 -21.42 20.45 -10.60
CA ILE A 18 -21.28 19.92 -9.25
C ILE A 18 -21.20 18.39 -9.27
N THR A 19 -22.00 17.70 -10.08
CA THR A 19 -21.95 16.24 -10.20
C THR A 19 -20.73 15.75 -10.97
N GLY A 20 -20.24 16.48 -11.96
CA GLY A 20 -19.03 16.17 -12.71
C GLY A 20 -17.75 16.42 -11.89
N GLY A 21 -17.74 17.46 -11.06
CA GLY A 21 -16.58 17.79 -10.20
C GLY A 21 -16.38 16.81 -9.06
N THR A 22 -17.45 16.20 -8.52
CA THR A 22 -17.35 15.22 -7.43
C THR A 22 -16.92 13.84 -7.90
N LEU A 23 -17.12 13.49 -9.17
CA LEU A 23 -16.66 12.19 -9.69
C LEU A 23 -15.18 12.19 -10.07
N ALA A 24 -14.57 13.35 -10.33
CA ALA A 24 -13.13 13.45 -10.63
C ALA A 24 -12.23 13.28 -9.39
N TYR A 25 -12.78 13.31 -8.17
CA TYR A 25 -12.02 13.17 -6.93
C TYR A 25 -11.91 11.73 -6.41
N PHE A 26 -12.54 10.77 -7.06
CA PHE A 26 -12.60 9.37 -6.62
C PHE A 26 -11.96 8.36 -7.58
N THR A 27 -11.17 8.80 -8.54
CA THR A 27 -10.23 7.89 -9.21
C THR A 27 -8.91 7.89 -8.45
N ALA A 28 -8.94 7.42 -7.20
CA ALA A 28 -7.75 6.86 -6.60
C ALA A 28 -7.48 5.57 -7.38
N GLU A 29 -6.50 5.58 -8.27
CA GLU A 29 -6.00 4.35 -8.87
C GLU A 29 -5.56 3.43 -7.74
N ASP A 30 -6.21 2.27 -7.70
CA ASP A 30 -5.88 1.15 -6.84
C ASP A 30 -4.53 0.59 -7.29
N THR A 31 -3.44 1.16 -6.80
CA THR A 31 -2.12 0.58 -6.96
C THR A 31 -1.78 -0.33 -5.78
N ALA A 32 -2.63 -1.31 -5.51
CA ALA A 32 -2.15 -2.57 -4.97
C ALA A 32 -1.42 -3.26 -6.13
N ARG A 33 -0.19 -2.87 -6.41
CA ARG A 33 0.54 -3.41 -7.54
C ARG A 33 1.07 -4.79 -7.22
N ASN A 34 0.44 -5.66 -7.84
CA ASN A 34 0.48 -7.08 -7.99
C ASN A 34 1.85 -7.65 -8.38
N VAL A 35 2.20 -8.66 -7.63
CA VAL A 35 2.53 -10.03 -8.01
C VAL A 35 3.15 -10.20 -9.40
N ILE A 36 4.46 -10.27 -9.40
CA ILE A 36 5.17 -10.86 -10.53
C ILE A 36 5.44 -12.32 -10.18
N THR A 37 4.90 -13.24 -10.98
CA THR A 37 5.12 -14.67 -10.83
C THR A 37 6.00 -15.21 -11.94
N THR A 38 7.06 -15.90 -11.59
CA THR A 38 7.80 -16.74 -12.53
C THR A 38 7.42 -18.19 -12.31
N GLY A 39 6.94 -18.85 -13.36
CA GLY A 39 6.59 -20.26 -13.32
C GLY A 39 5.20 -20.57 -12.70
N SER A 40 5.08 -21.69 -12.02
CA SER A 40 3.83 -22.17 -11.44
C SER A 40 3.49 -21.57 -10.07
N VAL A 41 4.28 -20.63 -9.56
CA VAL A 41 4.08 -19.98 -8.27
C VAL A 41 3.26 -18.71 -8.42
N SER A 42 2.37 -18.43 -7.48
CA SER A 42 1.60 -17.18 -7.41
C SER A 42 1.40 -16.78 -5.95
N VAL A 43 1.55 -15.49 -5.69
CA VAL A 43 1.29 -14.88 -4.37
C VAL A 43 0.36 -13.69 -4.51
N SER A 44 -0.29 -13.30 -3.44
CA SER A 44 -1.07 -12.07 -3.35
C SER A 44 -0.64 -11.27 -2.12
N VAL A 45 -0.60 -9.96 -2.27
CA VAL A 45 -0.41 -9.05 -1.13
C VAL A 45 -1.70 -9.03 -0.32
N VAL A 46 -1.57 -9.20 0.99
CA VAL A 46 -2.68 -9.13 1.94
C VAL A 46 -2.51 -7.83 2.72
N GLN A 47 -3.43 -6.90 2.51
CA GLN A 47 -3.49 -5.65 3.27
C GLN A 47 -4.76 -5.63 4.12
N GLN A 48 -4.59 -5.45 5.41
CA GLN A 48 -5.67 -5.39 6.38
C GLN A 48 -5.50 -4.17 7.30
N GLN A 49 -6.56 -3.81 7.97
CA GLN A 49 -6.56 -2.77 9.01
C GLN A 49 -7.39 -3.24 10.20
N MET A 50 -7.03 -2.78 11.36
CA MET A 50 -7.82 -2.99 12.58
C MET A 50 -9.00 -2.01 12.61
N VAL A 51 -10.21 -2.51 12.72
CA VAL A 51 -11.43 -1.71 12.93
C VAL A 51 -12.07 -2.20 14.22
N GLY A 52 -11.89 -1.44 15.30
CA GLY A 52 -12.10 -1.97 16.64
C GLY A 52 -11.11 -3.10 16.93
N ASP A 53 -11.61 -4.28 17.36
CA ASP A 53 -10.78 -5.46 17.63
C ASP A 53 -10.81 -6.50 16.49
N VAL A 54 -11.21 -6.11 15.27
CA VAL A 54 -11.38 -7.03 14.14
C VAL A 54 -10.49 -6.60 12.98
N LEU A 55 -9.69 -7.54 12.46
CA LEU A 55 -8.96 -7.36 11.20
C LEU A 55 -9.93 -7.40 10.01
N GLN A 56 -9.90 -6.36 9.20
CA GLN A 56 -10.70 -6.24 7.99
C GLN A 56 -9.79 -5.92 6.80
N PRO A 57 -10.18 -6.27 5.58
CA PRO A 57 -9.46 -5.81 4.41
C PRO A 57 -9.31 -4.29 4.44
N SER A 58 -8.12 -3.79 4.18
CA SER A 58 -7.91 -2.34 4.15
C SER A 58 -8.58 -1.75 2.91
N SER A 59 -9.10 -0.54 3.04
CA SER A 59 -9.51 0.24 1.89
C SER A 59 -8.26 0.66 1.10
N ASN A 60 -8.34 0.65 -0.23
CA ASN A 60 -7.26 1.12 -1.10
C ASN A 60 -7.22 2.65 -1.21
N GLN A 61 -7.90 3.35 -0.32
CA GLN A 61 -7.90 4.81 -0.29
C GLN A 61 -6.61 5.35 0.33
N PRO A 62 -6.14 6.53 -0.12
CA PRO A 62 -5.02 7.20 0.50
C PRO A 62 -5.24 7.39 2.00
N ILE A 63 -4.18 7.19 2.76
CA ILE A 63 -4.20 7.33 4.22
C ILE A 63 -4.05 8.82 4.54
N PRO A 64 -5.00 9.46 5.24
CA PRO A 64 -4.84 10.83 5.68
C PRO A 64 -3.67 10.93 6.65
N VAL A 65 -2.79 11.88 6.40
CA VAL A 65 -1.60 12.12 7.24
C VAL A 65 -2.00 13.07 8.37
N MET A 66 -1.79 12.63 9.61
CA MET A 66 -2.05 13.43 10.81
C MET A 66 -0.86 13.31 11.77
N PRO A 67 -0.28 14.42 12.22
CA PRO A 67 0.82 14.40 13.18
C PRO A 67 0.46 13.65 14.47
N ASP A 68 1.43 13.01 15.08
CA ASP A 68 1.33 12.29 16.35
C ASP A 68 0.18 11.24 16.38
N THR A 69 -0.01 10.56 15.25
CA THR A 69 -1.01 9.49 15.13
C THR A 69 -0.40 8.21 14.60
N THR A 70 -1.06 7.10 14.89
CA THR A 70 -0.74 5.78 14.32
C THR A 70 -1.97 5.21 13.64
N VAL A 71 -1.81 4.71 12.43
CA VAL A 71 -2.85 4.04 11.69
C VAL A 71 -2.54 2.55 11.57
N SER A 72 -3.54 1.71 11.76
CA SER A 72 -3.39 0.28 11.54
C SER A 72 -3.27 -0.01 10.05
N ARG A 73 -2.20 -0.71 9.68
CA ARG A 73 -1.97 -1.21 8.33
C ARG A 73 -1.16 -2.48 8.40
N VAL A 74 -1.84 -3.61 8.37
CA VAL A 74 -1.23 -4.93 8.42
C VAL A 74 -0.88 -5.36 7.00
N VAL A 75 0.39 -5.63 6.76
CA VAL A 75 0.91 -6.01 5.44
C VAL A 75 1.53 -7.39 5.50
N SER A 76 1.05 -8.30 4.67
CA SER A 76 1.51 -9.66 4.55
C SER A 76 1.43 -10.18 3.11
N VAL A 77 1.82 -11.42 2.91
CA VAL A 77 1.78 -12.12 1.61
C VAL A 77 1.12 -13.48 1.79
N GLN A 78 0.25 -13.86 0.86
CA GLN A 78 -0.38 -15.18 0.80
C GLN A 78 0.12 -15.95 -0.42
N SER A 79 0.48 -17.22 -0.25
CA SER A 79 0.70 -18.12 -1.38
C SER A 79 -0.63 -18.63 -1.93
N THR A 80 -0.82 -18.50 -3.25
CA THR A 80 -2.10 -18.83 -3.89
C THR A 80 -2.06 -20.08 -4.77
N LYS A 81 -0.89 -20.73 -4.94
CA LYS A 81 -0.78 -21.93 -5.76
C LYS A 81 0.00 -23.06 -5.10
N GLN A 82 1.21 -22.84 -4.65
CA GLN A 82 2.07 -23.88 -4.07
C GLN A 82 3.05 -23.30 -3.07
N THR A 83 3.81 -24.15 -2.38
CA THR A 83 4.83 -23.74 -1.43
C THR A 83 5.88 -22.87 -2.11
N ALA A 84 6.14 -21.71 -1.54
CA ALA A 84 6.98 -20.65 -2.12
C ALA A 84 7.88 -19.99 -1.11
N TRP A 85 9.06 -19.59 -1.56
CA TRP A 85 9.82 -18.52 -0.97
C TRP A 85 9.22 -17.18 -1.41
N VAL A 86 9.12 -16.22 -0.50
CA VAL A 86 8.53 -14.91 -0.81
C VAL A 86 9.41 -13.77 -0.35
N ARG A 87 9.36 -12.67 -1.08
CA ARG A 87 9.94 -11.40 -0.68
C ARG A 87 8.97 -10.25 -0.96
N LEU A 88 9.13 -9.18 -0.24
CA LEU A 88 8.26 -8.03 -0.28
C LEU A 88 9.09 -6.74 -0.25
N GLN A 89 8.66 -5.74 -0.99
CA GLN A 89 9.19 -4.38 -0.94
C GLN A 89 8.01 -3.42 -0.83
N TYR A 90 8.20 -2.31 -0.13
CA TYR A 90 7.21 -1.25 -0.06
C TYR A 90 7.84 0.11 -0.35
N GLU A 91 7.07 0.98 -0.94
CA GLU A 91 7.40 2.37 -1.22
C GLU A 91 6.29 3.27 -0.66
N ILE A 92 6.68 4.39 -0.08
CA ILE A 92 5.76 5.37 0.48
C ILE A 92 5.79 6.61 -0.41
N LYS A 93 4.61 7.04 -0.88
CA LYS A 93 4.44 8.29 -1.61
C LYS A 93 3.51 9.22 -0.84
N LEU A 94 3.93 10.46 -0.71
CA LEU A 94 3.12 11.51 -0.10
C LEU A 94 2.55 12.42 -1.18
N TYR A 95 1.31 12.82 -0.99
CA TYR A 95 0.61 13.74 -1.86
C TYR A 95 0.07 14.91 -1.02
N ASP A 96 0.22 16.12 -1.52
CA ASP A 96 -0.33 17.30 -0.86
C ASP A 96 -1.85 17.41 -1.01
N ALA A 97 -2.45 18.43 -0.41
CA ALA A 97 -3.89 18.67 -0.47
C ALA A 97 -4.44 18.94 -1.90
N THR A 98 -3.56 19.22 -2.87
CA THR A 98 -3.91 19.41 -4.28
C THR A 98 -3.79 18.12 -5.09
N GLY A 99 -3.22 17.06 -4.49
CA GLY A 99 -2.94 15.79 -5.15
C GLY A 99 -1.60 15.77 -5.88
N ALA A 100 -0.74 16.77 -5.68
CA ALA A 100 0.62 16.76 -6.21
C ALA A 100 1.54 15.92 -5.32
N GLU A 101 2.42 15.12 -5.94
CA GLU A 101 3.39 14.31 -5.20
C GLU A 101 4.41 15.20 -4.49
N LYS A 102 4.59 14.96 -3.20
CA LYS A 102 5.59 15.62 -2.37
C LYS A 102 6.80 14.69 -2.26
N VAL A 103 7.79 14.95 -3.12
CA VAL A 103 9.02 14.14 -3.14
C VAL A 103 9.87 14.50 -1.92
N LEU A 104 10.18 13.47 -1.11
CA LEU A 104 11.04 13.58 0.07
C LEU A 104 12.22 12.63 -0.09
N THR A 105 13.33 12.97 0.56
CA THR A 105 14.44 12.03 0.72
C THR A 105 14.08 10.96 1.76
N ASP A 106 14.77 9.82 1.73
CA ASP A 106 14.57 8.75 2.73
C ASP A 106 14.80 9.26 4.16
N GLU A 107 15.74 10.19 4.34
CA GLU A 107 16.04 10.80 5.64
C GLU A 107 14.86 11.65 6.13
N GLU A 108 14.31 12.52 5.27
CA GLU A 108 13.13 13.33 5.59
C GLU A 108 11.91 12.45 5.87
N LEU A 109 11.71 11.41 5.06
CA LEU A 109 10.61 10.47 5.23
C LEU A 109 10.69 9.75 6.58
N SER A 110 11.88 9.28 6.97
CA SER A 110 12.10 8.58 8.24
C SER A 110 11.89 9.45 9.48
N GLN A 111 12.01 10.78 9.35
CA GLN A 111 11.73 11.71 10.44
C GLN A 111 10.24 11.87 10.72
N ILE A 112 9.40 11.67 9.70
CA ILE A 112 7.96 11.95 9.78
C ILE A 112 7.10 10.68 9.78
N ILE A 113 7.59 9.56 9.21
CA ILE A 113 6.89 8.29 9.15
C ILE A 113 7.72 7.22 9.83
N VAL A 114 7.08 6.44 10.70
CA VAL A 114 7.68 5.32 11.41
C VAL A 114 6.95 4.04 11.04
N ILE A 115 7.69 3.10 10.47
CA ILE A 115 7.25 1.72 10.26
C ILE A 115 8.23 0.83 11.00
N THR A 116 7.72 -0.13 11.78
CA THR A 116 8.54 -1.09 12.50
C THR A 116 8.33 -2.48 11.90
N PRO A 117 9.26 -2.94 11.03
CA PRO A 117 9.16 -4.27 10.46
C PRO A 117 9.39 -5.37 11.50
N ASP A 118 8.74 -6.51 11.29
CA ASP A 118 8.97 -7.73 12.08
C ASP A 118 10.28 -8.39 11.67
N ASN A 119 11.36 -8.06 12.36
CA ASN A 119 12.68 -8.64 12.14
C ASN A 119 12.83 -10.09 12.66
N THR A 120 11.79 -10.68 13.26
CA THR A 120 11.79 -12.08 13.69
C THR A 120 11.50 -13.01 12.53
N ASN A 121 10.49 -12.67 11.72
CA ASN A 121 10.03 -13.50 10.63
C ASN A 121 10.49 -12.99 9.25
N TRP A 122 11.04 -11.77 9.18
CA TRP A 122 11.50 -11.15 7.95
C TRP A 122 12.95 -10.69 8.07
N THR A 123 13.69 -10.81 6.99
CA THR A 123 15.08 -10.35 6.87
C THR A 123 15.22 -9.39 5.71
N LEU A 124 15.82 -8.22 5.96
CA LEU A 124 16.12 -7.24 4.91
C LEU A 124 17.45 -7.59 4.23
N ALA A 125 17.42 -7.77 2.92
CA ALA A 125 18.61 -7.92 2.08
C ALA A 125 18.34 -7.31 0.70
N ASP A 126 19.31 -6.62 0.12
CA ASP A 126 19.27 -6.04 -1.22
C ASP A 126 18.01 -5.20 -1.52
N GLY A 127 17.50 -4.48 -0.49
CA GLY A 127 16.30 -3.64 -0.60
C GLY A 127 14.97 -4.41 -0.57
N TRP A 128 15.00 -5.72 -0.34
CA TRP A 128 13.82 -6.57 -0.20
C TRP A 128 13.72 -7.18 1.19
N TRP A 129 12.50 -7.32 1.68
CA TRP A 129 12.15 -8.08 2.87
C TRP A 129 11.85 -9.52 2.48
N TYR A 130 12.65 -10.45 2.93
CA TYR A 130 12.50 -11.89 2.71
C TYR A 130 11.84 -12.54 3.91
N TYR A 131 10.75 -13.25 3.69
CA TYR A 131 10.14 -14.06 4.74
C TYR A 131 11.01 -15.29 5.00
N THR A 132 11.37 -15.54 6.26
CA THR A 132 12.39 -16.52 6.63
C THR A 132 11.97 -17.96 6.34
N ASP A 133 10.67 -18.25 6.40
CA ASP A 133 10.10 -19.56 6.13
C ASP A 133 9.43 -19.64 4.76
N ALA A 134 9.30 -20.87 4.23
CA ALA A 134 8.47 -21.09 3.04
C ALA A 134 6.99 -21.08 3.44
N ILE A 135 6.15 -20.43 2.62
CA ILE A 135 4.70 -20.42 2.83
C ILE A 135 4.00 -21.45 1.92
N GLY A 136 3.16 -22.29 2.53
CA GLY A 136 2.37 -23.30 1.82
C GLY A 136 1.19 -22.71 1.06
N PHE A 137 0.55 -23.52 0.20
CA PHE A 137 -0.64 -23.14 -0.52
C PHE A 137 -1.75 -22.65 0.42
N GLY A 138 -2.27 -21.46 0.18
CA GLY A 138 -3.33 -20.83 0.97
C GLY A 138 -2.85 -20.22 2.29
N GLU A 139 -1.61 -20.45 2.70
CA GLU A 139 -1.05 -19.88 3.92
C GLU A 139 -0.67 -18.40 3.72
N ILE A 140 -0.80 -17.64 4.80
CA ILE A 140 -0.43 -16.23 4.89
C ILE A 140 0.81 -16.13 5.78
N ALA A 141 1.84 -15.45 5.31
CA ALA A 141 3.02 -15.13 6.11
C ALA A 141 2.66 -14.28 7.33
N GLN A 142 3.48 -14.31 8.37
CA GLN A 142 3.35 -13.32 9.45
C GLN A 142 3.49 -11.91 8.86
N PRO A 143 2.76 -10.91 9.37
CA PRO A 143 2.84 -9.56 8.85
C PRO A 143 4.27 -9.01 8.88
N LEU A 144 4.66 -8.28 7.82
CA LEU A 144 5.91 -7.53 7.84
C LEU A 144 5.83 -6.36 8.83
N PHE A 145 4.68 -5.70 8.89
CA PHE A 145 4.35 -4.69 9.90
C PHE A 145 2.82 -4.62 10.05
N ASP A 146 2.37 -4.02 11.12
CA ASP A 146 0.94 -3.93 11.48
C ASP A 146 0.41 -2.49 11.57
N SER A 147 1.32 -1.51 11.57
CA SER A 147 0.98 -0.12 11.77
C SER A 147 1.97 0.83 11.12
N ILE A 148 1.50 2.06 10.89
CA ILE A 148 2.29 3.17 10.38
C ILE A 148 2.08 4.35 11.32
N GLY A 149 3.17 4.83 11.91
CA GLY A 149 3.17 5.99 12.79
C GLY A 149 3.52 7.26 12.02
N PHE A 150 2.85 8.35 12.35
CA PHE A 150 3.19 9.70 11.92
C PHE A 150 3.72 10.49 13.11
N THR A 151 4.91 11.02 13.01
CA THR A 151 5.57 11.69 14.14
C THR A 151 5.03 13.10 14.36
N ALA A 152 5.24 13.64 15.56
CA ALA A 152 4.94 15.04 15.88
C ALA A 152 5.83 16.05 15.11
N GLN A 153 6.91 15.58 14.44
CA GLN A 153 7.78 16.43 13.60
C GLN A 153 7.09 16.87 12.30
N MET A 154 5.98 16.23 11.95
CA MET A 154 5.11 16.71 10.88
C MET A 154 4.55 18.10 11.24
N GLY A 155 5.10 19.13 10.64
CA GLY A 155 4.60 20.49 10.79
C GLY A 155 3.38 20.79 9.91
N ASN A 156 3.02 22.07 9.82
CA ASN A 156 1.90 22.54 8.98
C ASN A 156 2.06 22.23 7.49
N ASP A 157 3.28 21.97 7.03
CA ASP A 157 3.60 21.66 5.61
C ASP A 157 3.01 20.32 5.15
N TYR A 158 2.54 19.50 6.09
CA TYR A 158 1.89 18.23 5.83
C TYR A 158 0.38 18.26 6.10
N GLN A 159 -0.18 19.42 6.40
CA GLN A 159 -1.62 19.55 6.63
C GLN A 159 -2.40 19.26 5.36
N GLY A 160 -3.35 18.31 5.46
CA GLY A 160 -4.16 17.86 4.32
C GLY A 160 -3.44 16.93 3.34
N CYS A 161 -2.19 16.53 3.65
CA CYS A 161 -1.49 15.51 2.89
C CYS A 161 -2.15 14.13 3.05
N SER A 162 -1.93 13.29 2.06
CA SER A 162 -2.28 11.87 2.08
C SER A 162 -1.07 11.03 1.72
N MET A 163 -1.06 9.79 2.20
CA MET A 163 -0.01 8.81 1.94
C MET A 163 -0.57 7.65 1.13
N VAL A 164 0.19 7.22 0.14
CA VAL A 164 -0.04 5.97 -0.61
C VAL A 164 1.09 5.01 -0.29
N LEU A 165 0.73 3.80 0.13
CA LEU A 165 1.66 2.70 0.36
C LEU A 165 1.61 1.76 -0.84
N GLN A 166 2.69 1.74 -1.62
CA GLN A 166 2.85 0.81 -2.74
C GLN A 166 3.60 -0.42 -2.24
N ILE A 167 3.06 -1.62 -2.50
CA ILE A 167 3.66 -2.88 -2.06
C ILE A 167 3.88 -3.75 -3.28
N THR A 168 5.10 -4.26 -3.42
CA THR A 168 5.47 -5.25 -4.43
C THR A 168 5.83 -6.54 -3.73
N ALA A 169 5.19 -7.64 -4.09
CA ALA A 169 5.51 -8.97 -3.60
C ALA A 169 5.99 -9.86 -4.75
N GLN A 170 7.00 -10.65 -4.48
CA GLN A 170 7.53 -11.63 -5.43
C GLN A 170 7.63 -13.00 -4.76
N ALA A 171 7.54 -14.03 -5.57
CA ALA A 171 7.69 -15.41 -5.12
C ALA A 171 8.45 -16.26 -6.12
N VAL A 172 9.18 -17.23 -5.57
CA VAL A 172 9.80 -18.30 -6.34
C VAL A 172 9.43 -19.65 -5.71
N GLN A 173 9.46 -20.71 -6.51
CA GLN A 173 9.18 -22.06 -6.02
C GLN A 173 10.19 -22.43 -4.93
N GLN A 174 9.71 -23.02 -3.84
CA GLN A 174 10.57 -23.53 -2.78
C GLN A 174 11.26 -24.86 -3.15
N ALA A 175 10.53 -25.77 -3.81
CA ALA A 175 11.05 -27.10 -4.14
C ALA A 175 12.26 -27.03 -5.08
N ASN A 176 13.37 -27.64 -4.67
CA ASN A 176 14.65 -27.63 -5.38
C ASN A 176 15.25 -26.22 -5.60
N ASN A 177 14.96 -25.27 -4.73
CA ASN A 177 15.38 -23.89 -4.87
C ASN A 177 15.92 -23.30 -3.55
N GLY A 178 17.09 -23.78 -3.14
CA GLY A 178 17.74 -23.38 -1.88
C GLY A 178 17.15 -24.06 -0.64
N THR A 179 17.89 -24.01 0.46
CA THR A 179 17.43 -24.45 1.77
C THR A 179 16.92 -23.30 2.62
N THR A 180 17.25 -22.08 2.24
CA THR A 180 16.78 -20.83 2.83
C THR A 180 16.28 -19.89 1.73
N VAL A 181 15.48 -18.91 2.11
CA VAL A 181 14.96 -17.90 1.16
C VAL A 181 16.06 -17.07 0.51
N LEU A 182 17.17 -16.82 1.21
CA LEU A 182 18.29 -16.03 0.70
C LEU A 182 19.15 -16.79 -0.33
N GLU A 183 19.09 -18.12 -0.32
CA GLU A 183 19.74 -18.98 -1.33
C GLU A 183 18.85 -19.20 -2.55
N ALA A 184 17.58 -18.84 -2.47
CA ALA A 184 16.65 -19.04 -3.57
C ALA A 184 17.01 -18.21 -4.78
N ALA A 185 16.92 -18.82 -5.97
CA ALA A 185 17.22 -18.20 -7.25
C ALA A 185 15.97 -18.03 -8.12
N GLY A 186 16.11 -17.30 -9.24
CA GLY A 186 15.03 -17.10 -10.19
C GLY A 186 14.00 -16.05 -9.77
N TRP A 187 14.39 -15.14 -8.89
CA TRP A 187 13.56 -13.99 -8.56
C TRP A 187 13.28 -13.17 -9.82
N PRO A 188 12.02 -12.67 -9.97
CA PRO A 188 11.71 -11.75 -11.07
C PRO A 188 12.61 -10.51 -11.03
N GLU A 189 12.94 -9.99 -12.20
CA GLU A 189 13.58 -8.67 -12.30
C GLU A 189 12.59 -7.59 -11.84
N ALA A 190 13.09 -6.57 -11.12
CA ALA A 190 12.29 -5.48 -10.60
C ALA A 190 11.95 -4.44 -11.69
#